data_4299c62306d549ff65bd06ae7cd375af
#
_entry.id   4299c62306d549ff65bd06ae7cd375af
#
_cell.length_a   1.000
_cell.length_b   1.000
_cell.length_c   1.000
_cell.angle_alpha   90.00
_cell.angle_beta   90.00
_cell.angle_gamma   90.00
#
_symmetry.space_group_name_H-M   'P 1'
#
loop_
_entity.id
_entity.type
_entity.pdbx_description
1 polymer ?
#
loop_
_entity_poly.entity_id
_entity_poly.type
_entity_poly.pdbx_seq_one_letter_code
_entity_poly.pdbx_strand_id
1 'polypeptide(L)'
;MADLQTEKNYAVQEIDNRLFFRLFQAANTLHTKGSQAVEEFGMTTQRWSVLGALSRPQAVGGMSIGDLSRYLLVSRQNLTVLLSRLERDGLLERSTSEDDRRSRKVKLAAKGEVLWQKLQEPIHNFYDQALIDLSFDDRLAFIHYFTKLQTNMSKL
;
A
#
# COMPACT_ATOMS: atom_id res chain seq x y z
N MET A 1 3.85 -5.54 46.40
CA MET A 1 2.78 -5.61 45.40
C MET A 1 2.85 -4.46 44.40
N ALA A 2 3.17 -3.22 44.75
CA ALA A 2 3.37 -2.12 43.81
C ALA A 2 4.54 -2.33 42.84
N ASP A 3 5.61 -2.99 43.26
CA ASP A 3 6.82 -3.24 42.48
C ASP A 3 6.56 -4.18 41.26
N LEU A 4 5.89 -5.30 41.50
CA LEU A 4 5.52 -6.27 40.46
C LEU A 4 4.58 -5.70 39.38
N GLN A 5 3.69 -4.79 39.75
CA GLN A 5 2.81 -4.14 38.78
C GLN A 5 3.57 -3.13 37.93
N THR A 6 4.55 -2.45 38.55
CA THR A 6 5.42 -1.49 37.87
C THR A 6 6.33 -2.20 36.84
N GLU A 7 6.98 -3.32 37.26
CA GLU A 7 7.80 -4.14 36.36
C GLU A 7 7.00 -4.71 35.20
N LYS A 8 5.77 -5.20 35.44
CA LYS A 8 4.87 -5.69 34.38
C LYS A 8 4.50 -4.60 33.39
N ASN A 9 4.25 -3.38 33.87
CA ASN A 9 3.95 -2.24 33.00
C ASN A 9 5.16 -1.86 32.14
N TYR A 10 6.36 -1.88 32.69
CA TYR A 10 7.61 -1.63 31.94
C TYR A 10 7.83 -2.67 30.84
N ALA A 11 7.64 -3.95 31.14
CA ALA A 11 7.80 -5.02 30.16
C ALA A 11 6.80 -4.90 29.00
N VAL A 12 5.54 -4.52 29.29
CA VAL A 12 4.52 -4.28 28.24
C VAL A 12 4.91 -3.09 27.36
N GLN A 13 5.33 -1.96 27.97
CA GLN A 13 5.75 -0.78 27.21
C GLN A 13 6.96 -1.06 26.32
N GLU A 14 7.91 -1.87 26.76
CA GLU A 14 9.05 -2.27 25.95
C GLU A 14 8.64 -3.09 24.74
N ILE A 15 7.71 -4.04 24.90
CA ILE A 15 7.16 -4.83 23.80
C ILE A 15 6.42 -3.94 22.82
N ASP A 16 5.59 -3.01 23.29
CA ASP A 16 4.84 -2.07 22.46
C ASP A 16 5.79 -1.19 21.61
N ASN A 17 6.83 -0.65 22.24
CA ASN A 17 7.85 0.12 21.54
C ASN A 17 8.55 -0.71 20.46
N ARG A 18 8.97 -1.94 20.78
CA ARG A 18 9.61 -2.85 19.80
C ARG A 18 8.68 -3.15 18.65
N LEU A 19 7.39 -3.38 18.90
CA LEU A 19 6.40 -3.63 17.86
C LEU A 19 6.33 -2.46 16.87
N PHE A 20 6.16 -1.23 17.36
CA PHE A 20 6.06 -0.05 16.51
C PHE A 20 7.37 0.26 15.77
N PHE A 21 8.53 0.08 16.41
CA PHE A 21 9.81 0.22 15.72
C PHE A 21 9.99 -0.82 14.62
N ARG A 22 9.62 -2.08 14.86
CA ARG A 22 9.67 -3.14 13.83
C ARG A 22 8.74 -2.86 12.67
N LEU A 23 7.52 -2.38 12.95
CA LEU A 23 6.58 -1.97 11.92
C LEU A 23 7.15 -0.84 11.05
N PHE A 24 7.72 0.20 11.68
CA PHE A 24 8.36 1.30 10.97
C PHE A 24 9.54 0.85 10.10
N GLN A 25 10.43 0.02 10.66
CA GLN A 25 11.57 -0.54 9.94
C GLN A 25 11.12 -1.42 8.76
N ALA A 26 10.11 -2.27 8.96
CA ALA A 26 9.56 -3.12 7.91
C ALA A 26 8.94 -2.28 6.77
N ALA A 27 8.20 -1.21 7.09
CA ALA A 27 7.63 -0.31 6.09
C ALA A 27 8.72 0.39 5.26
N ASN A 28 9.80 0.87 5.88
CA ASN A 28 10.92 1.48 5.18
C ASN A 28 11.66 0.47 4.29
N THR A 29 11.87 -0.75 4.80
CA THR A 29 12.50 -1.83 4.03
C THR A 29 11.64 -2.23 2.84
N LEU A 30 10.32 -2.38 3.03
CA LEU A 30 9.37 -2.63 1.94
C LEU A 30 9.47 -1.53 0.88
N HIS A 31 9.49 -0.26 1.28
CA HIS A 31 9.61 0.85 0.35
C HIS A 31 10.91 0.77 -0.47
N THR A 32 12.04 0.53 0.19
CA THR A 32 13.36 0.48 -0.47
C THR A 32 13.49 -0.76 -1.36
N LYS A 33 13.29 -1.95 -0.80
CA LYS A 33 13.50 -3.22 -1.52
C LYS A 33 12.42 -3.49 -2.55
N GLY A 34 11.17 -3.14 -2.26
CA GLY A 34 10.10 -3.23 -3.23
C GLY A 34 10.29 -2.27 -4.41
N SER A 35 10.83 -1.06 -4.18
CA SER A 35 11.17 -0.14 -5.28
C SER A 35 12.33 -0.67 -6.14
N GLN A 36 13.35 -1.28 -5.52
CA GLN A 36 14.44 -1.94 -6.25
C GLN A 36 13.93 -3.07 -7.15
N ALA A 37 12.95 -3.85 -6.70
CA ALA A 37 12.39 -4.96 -7.48
C ALA A 37 11.72 -4.53 -8.79
N VAL A 38 11.31 -3.27 -8.90
CA VAL A 38 10.57 -2.73 -10.08
C VAL A 38 11.27 -1.53 -10.72
N GLU A 39 12.52 -1.24 -10.35
CA GLU A 39 13.25 -0.05 -10.81
C GLU A 39 13.54 -0.05 -12.30
N GLU A 40 13.76 -1.21 -12.92
CA GLU A 40 13.98 -1.34 -14.36
C GLU A 40 12.77 -0.87 -15.20
N PHE A 41 11.57 -0.86 -14.60
CA PHE A 41 10.34 -0.34 -15.19
C PHE A 41 10.09 1.13 -14.87
N GLY A 42 11.04 1.82 -14.22
CA GLY A 42 10.88 3.20 -13.75
C GLY A 42 9.83 3.32 -12.64
N MET A 43 9.57 2.24 -11.90
CA MET A 43 8.53 2.16 -10.88
C MET A 43 9.11 2.22 -9.46
N THR A 44 8.27 2.58 -8.51
CA THR A 44 8.50 2.53 -7.07
C THR A 44 7.33 1.82 -6.40
N THR A 45 7.47 1.41 -5.14
CA THR A 45 6.37 0.84 -4.36
C THR A 45 5.13 1.73 -4.36
N GLN A 46 5.28 3.05 -4.25
CA GLN A 46 4.16 3.99 -4.28
C GLN A 46 3.47 4.03 -5.65
N ARG A 47 4.23 4.02 -6.74
CA ARG A 47 3.68 3.99 -8.11
C ARG A 47 2.98 2.67 -8.40
N TRP A 48 3.62 1.56 -8.05
CA TRP A 48 3.03 0.23 -8.22
C TRP A 48 1.74 0.07 -7.39
N SER A 49 1.69 0.58 -6.13
CA SER A 49 0.49 0.47 -5.29
C SER A 49 -0.73 1.17 -5.90
N VAL A 50 -0.52 2.29 -6.61
CA VAL A 50 -1.59 2.97 -7.35
C VAL A 50 -2.07 2.11 -8.53
N LEU A 51 -1.15 1.57 -9.34
CA LEU A 51 -1.53 0.69 -10.45
C LEU A 51 -2.26 -0.55 -9.93
N GLY A 52 -1.75 -1.16 -8.87
CA GLY A 52 -2.37 -2.33 -8.24
C GLY A 52 -3.76 -2.05 -7.68
N ALA A 53 -3.97 -0.88 -7.07
CA ALA A 53 -5.29 -0.48 -6.59
C ALA A 53 -6.29 -0.33 -7.73
N LEU A 54 -5.85 0.25 -8.86
CA LEU A 54 -6.68 0.52 -10.03
C LEU A 54 -6.89 -0.71 -10.93
N SER A 55 -6.03 -1.73 -10.84
CA SER A 55 -6.17 -2.99 -11.61
C SER A 55 -7.19 -3.97 -11.01
N ARG A 56 -7.71 -3.67 -9.82
CA ARG A 56 -8.66 -4.55 -9.13
C ARG A 56 -10.01 -4.61 -9.86
N PRO A 57 -10.72 -5.75 -9.84
CA PRO A 57 -12.04 -5.88 -10.47
C PRO A 57 -13.04 -4.81 -10.00
N GLN A 58 -12.96 -4.40 -8.73
CA GLN A 58 -13.82 -3.35 -8.15
C GLN A 58 -13.50 -1.94 -8.67
N ALA A 59 -12.38 -1.76 -9.35
CA ALA A 59 -11.90 -0.47 -9.86
C ALA A 59 -12.05 -0.33 -11.39
N VAL A 60 -12.73 -1.27 -12.08
CA VAL A 60 -12.90 -1.26 -13.56
C VAL A 60 -13.48 0.06 -14.08
N GLY A 61 -14.41 0.67 -13.36
CA GLY A 61 -14.97 2.00 -13.70
C GLY A 61 -14.12 3.19 -13.27
N GLY A 62 -12.90 2.94 -12.75
CA GLY A 62 -12.04 3.94 -12.12
C GLY A 62 -12.43 4.24 -10.67
N MET A 63 -11.52 4.90 -9.96
CA MET A 63 -11.71 5.32 -8.58
C MET A 63 -11.63 6.84 -8.47
N SER A 64 -12.44 7.44 -7.58
CA SER A 64 -12.24 8.84 -7.21
C SER A 64 -10.92 9.00 -6.43
N ILE A 65 -10.33 10.19 -6.46
CA ILE A 65 -9.11 10.48 -5.66
C ILE A 65 -9.37 10.23 -4.16
N GLY A 66 -10.59 10.52 -3.70
CA GLY A 66 -10.98 10.28 -2.31
C GLY A 66 -11.03 8.80 -1.94
N ASP A 67 -11.59 7.95 -2.82
CA ASP A 67 -11.66 6.51 -2.60
C ASP A 67 -10.27 5.87 -2.66
N LEU A 68 -9.45 6.28 -3.63
CA LEU A 68 -8.08 5.81 -3.78
C LEU A 68 -7.20 6.22 -2.58
N SER A 69 -7.35 7.47 -2.09
CA SER A 69 -6.67 7.97 -0.88
C SER A 69 -7.04 7.14 0.35
N ARG A 70 -8.32 6.83 0.53
CA ARG A 70 -8.80 5.97 1.63
C ARG A 70 -8.30 4.53 1.50
N TYR A 71 -8.30 4.01 0.29
CA TYR A 71 -7.84 2.64 0.03
C TYR A 71 -6.34 2.47 0.30
N LEU A 72 -5.52 3.43 -0.17
CA LEU A 72 -4.07 3.39 0.00
C LEU A 72 -3.59 3.98 1.34
N LEU A 73 -4.48 4.60 2.11
CA LEU A 73 -4.17 5.27 3.39
C LEU A 73 -3.08 6.34 3.25
N VAL A 74 -3.12 7.08 2.15
CA VAL A 74 -2.21 8.20 1.89
C VAL A 74 -2.99 9.52 1.84
N SER A 75 -2.32 10.64 2.14
CA SER A 75 -2.97 11.95 2.04
C SER A 75 -3.37 12.25 0.59
N ARG A 76 -4.50 12.95 0.40
CA ARG A 76 -4.95 13.37 -0.93
C ARG A 76 -3.92 14.22 -1.66
N GLN A 77 -3.18 15.05 -0.92
CA GLN A 77 -2.13 15.91 -1.49
C GLN A 77 -1.00 15.08 -2.10
N ASN A 78 -0.44 14.13 -1.33
CA ASN A 78 0.61 13.24 -1.81
C ASN A 78 0.13 12.39 -3.00
N LEU A 79 -1.09 11.86 -2.91
CA LEU A 79 -1.68 11.09 -3.99
C LEU A 79 -1.86 11.92 -5.26
N THR A 80 -2.32 13.17 -5.17
CA THR A 80 -2.52 14.05 -6.33
C THR A 80 -1.21 14.28 -7.10
N VAL A 81 -0.11 14.50 -6.38
CA VAL A 81 1.22 14.67 -7.00
C VAL A 81 1.64 13.38 -7.72
N LEU A 82 1.42 12.23 -7.09
CA LEU A 82 1.75 10.92 -7.65
C LEU A 82 0.92 10.62 -8.91
N LEU A 83 -0.40 10.85 -8.85
CA LEU A 83 -1.30 10.66 -9.99
C LEU A 83 -0.94 11.54 -11.17
N SER A 84 -0.62 12.82 -10.94
CA SER A 84 -0.21 13.73 -12.02
C SER A 84 1.06 13.26 -12.74
N ARG A 85 1.99 12.64 -12.03
CA ARG A 85 3.19 12.04 -12.65
C ARG A 85 2.82 10.80 -13.48
N LEU A 86 1.98 9.92 -12.96
CA LEU A 86 1.54 8.72 -13.66
C LEU A 86 0.68 9.06 -14.90
N GLU A 87 -0.16 10.10 -14.83
CA GLU A 87 -0.91 10.62 -15.98
C GLU A 87 0.02 11.17 -17.06
N ARG A 88 1.02 11.98 -16.69
CA ARG A 88 2.03 12.53 -17.62
C ARG A 88 2.83 11.42 -18.30
N ASP A 89 3.10 10.32 -17.59
CA ASP A 89 3.79 9.15 -18.14
C ASP A 89 2.86 8.29 -19.03
N GLY A 90 1.56 8.65 -19.13
CA GLY A 90 0.55 7.98 -19.92
C GLY A 90 0.08 6.64 -19.32
N LEU A 91 0.30 6.43 -18.03
CA LEU A 91 -0.09 5.19 -17.33
C LEU A 91 -1.51 5.25 -16.76
N LEU A 92 -2.02 6.45 -16.52
CA LEU A 92 -3.36 6.70 -16.02
C LEU A 92 -4.12 7.63 -16.97
N GLU A 93 -5.44 7.53 -16.95
CA GLU A 93 -6.33 8.47 -17.60
C GLU A 93 -7.50 8.85 -16.69
N ARG A 94 -8.07 10.04 -16.90
CA ARG A 94 -9.26 10.48 -16.18
C ARG A 94 -10.50 10.13 -16.97
N SER A 95 -11.52 9.65 -16.26
CA SER A 95 -12.84 9.44 -16.85
C SER A 95 -13.45 10.79 -17.25
N THR A 96 -13.96 10.88 -18.49
CA THR A 96 -14.56 12.08 -19.09
C THR A 96 -16.08 11.97 -19.22
N SER A 97 -16.76 11.02 -18.58
CA SER A 97 -18.21 10.87 -18.69
C SER A 97 -18.93 12.12 -18.17
N GLU A 98 -19.88 12.64 -18.96
CA GLU A 98 -20.63 13.86 -18.62
C GLU A 98 -21.47 13.73 -17.34
N ASP A 99 -21.92 12.51 -17.01
CA ASP A 99 -22.62 12.22 -15.74
C ASP A 99 -21.72 12.30 -14.52
N ASP A 100 -20.40 12.28 -14.69
CA ASP A 100 -19.40 12.21 -13.59
C ASP A 100 -18.64 13.54 -13.38
N ARG A 101 -19.18 14.68 -13.84
CA ARG A 101 -18.59 16.03 -13.60
C ARG A 101 -18.35 16.32 -12.12
N ARG A 102 -19.01 15.59 -11.20
CA ARG A 102 -18.86 15.75 -9.72
C ARG A 102 -17.79 14.86 -9.11
N SER A 103 -17.35 13.77 -9.77
CA SER A 103 -16.27 12.92 -9.29
C SER A 103 -15.36 12.47 -10.42
N ARG A 104 -14.28 13.23 -10.63
CA ARG A 104 -13.23 12.83 -11.58
C ARG A 104 -12.60 11.52 -11.12
N LYS A 105 -12.93 10.44 -11.81
CA LYS A 105 -12.35 9.12 -11.56
C LYS A 105 -11.05 8.95 -12.35
N VAL A 106 -10.12 8.23 -11.76
CA VAL A 106 -8.85 7.84 -12.36
C VAL A 106 -8.88 6.35 -12.63
N LYS A 107 -8.43 5.91 -13.78
CA LYS A 107 -8.30 4.49 -14.15
C LYS A 107 -6.98 4.25 -14.87
N LEU A 108 -6.61 2.99 -15.05
CA LEU A 108 -5.47 2.63 -15.87
C LEU A 108 -5.73 3.03 -17.32
N ALA A 109 -4.74 3.66 -17.96
CA ALA A 109 -4.69 3.76 -19.41
C ALA A 109 -4.18 2.44 -20.00
N ALA A 110 -4.37 2.19 -21.30
CA ALA A 110 -3.90 0.96 -21.95
C ALA A 110 -2.41 0.68 -21.72
N LYS A 111 -1.56 1.73 -21.73
CA LYS A 111 -0.14 1.63 -21.39
C LYS A 111 0.08 1.20 -19.92
N GLY A 112 -0.76 1.68 -19.02
CA GLY A 112 -0.72 1.32 -17.60
C GLY A 112 -1.13 -0.13 -17.37
N GLU A 113 -2.14 -0.63 -18.09
CA GLU A 113 -2.55 -2.03 -18.02
C GLU A 113 -1.44 -2.97 -18.51
N VAL A 114 -0.81 -2.65 -19.65
CA VAL A 114 0.33 -3.42 -20.18
C VAL A 114 1.51 -3.42 -19.19
N LEU A 115 1.83 -2.26 -18.60
CA LEU A 115 2.89 -2.16 -17.61
C LEU A 115 2.53 -2.98 -16.35
N TRP A 116 1.30 -2.90 -15.87
CA TRP A 116 0.87 -3.67 -14.71
C TRP A 116 1.04 -5.18 -14.91
N GLN A 117 0.71 -5.69 -16.09
CA GLN A 117 0.94 -7.11 -16.42
C GLN A 117 2.43 -7.48 -16.34
N LYS A 118 3.32 -6.62 -16.85
CA LYS A 118 4.77 -6.84 -16.79
C LYS A 118 5.34 -6.79 -15.37
N LEU A 119 4.71 -6.01 -14.49
CA LEU A 119 5.13 -5.88 -13.09
C LEU A 119 4.75 -7.09 -12.23
N GLN A 120 3.84 -7.96 -12.68
CA GLN A 120 3.39 -9.10 -11.88
C GLN A 120 4.54 -10.03 -11.51
N GLU A 121 5.41 -10.36 -12.46
CA GLU A 121 6.52 -11.27 -12.24
C GLU A 121 7.53 -10.72 -11.21
N PRO A 122 8.14 -9.52 -11.37
CA PRO A 122 9.08 -9.00 -10.39
C PRO A 122 8.43 -8.74 -9.02
N ILE A 123 7.15 -8.36 -8.96
CA ILE A 123 6.43 -8.19 -7.70
C ILE A 123 6.25 -9.53 -7.00
N HIS A 124 5.82 -10.59 -7.71
CA HIS A 124 5.66 -11.91 -7.11
C HIS A 124 7.00 -12.49 -6.67
N ASN A 125 8.06 -12.35 -7.46
CA ASN A 125 9.41 -12.76 -7.07
C ASN A 125 9.87 -12.04 -5.79
N PHE A 126 9.58 -10.75 -5.66
CA PHE A 126 9.84 -10.01 -4.43
C PHE A 126 9.03 -10.55 -3.24
N TYR A 127 7.74 -10.86 -3.43
CA TYR A 127 6.91 -11.45 -2.37
C TYR A 127 7.42 -12.82 -1.93
N ASP A 128 7.78 -13.68 -2.87
CA ASP A 128 8.28 -15.02 -2.57
C ASP A 128 9.55 -14.97 -1.74
N GLN A 129 10.47 -14.07 -2.07
CA GLN A 129 11.69 -13.86 -1.30
C GLN A 129 11.43 -13.23 0.07
N ALA A 130 10.54 -12.24 0.14
CA ALA A 130 10.22 -11.53 1.38
C ALA A 130 9.43 -12.40 2.37
N LEU A 131 8.68 -13.37 1.86
CA LEU A 131 7.81 -14.26 2.65
C LEU A 131 8.39 -15.69 2.79
N ILE A 132 9.66 -15.88 2.44
CA ILE A 132 10.36 -17.15 2.69
C ILE A 132 10.25 -17.47 4.18
N ASP A 133 10.11 -18.71 4.56
CA ASP A 133 9.94 -19.17 5.95
C ASP A 133 8.63 -18.75 6.65
N LEU A 134 7.73 -18.03 5.98
CA LEU A 134 6.39 -17.76 6.50
C LEU A 134 5.38 -18.73 5.89
N SER A 135 4.80 -19.57 6.74
CA SER A 135 3.71 -20.45 6.35
C SER A 135 2.47 -19.66 5.89
N PHE A 136 1.52 -20.34 5.26
CA PHE A 136 0.24 -19.74 4.90
C PHE A 136 -0.51 -19.19 6.13
N ASP A 137 -0.49 -19.92 7.25
CA ASP A 137 -1.14 -19.50 8.49
C ASP A 137 -0.45 -18.28 9.11
N ASP A 138 0.90 -18.19 9.04
CA ASP A 138 1.63 -16.98 9.47
C ASP A 138 1.20 -15.76 8.66
N ARG A 139 1.07 -15.89 7.33
CA ARG A 139 0.63 -14.81 6.45
C ARG A 139 -0.79 -14.35 6.78
N LEU A 140 -1.71 -15.29 7.06
CA LEU A 140 -3.06 -14.95 7.51
C LEU A 140 -3.06 -14.25 8.87
N ALA A 141 -2.23 -14.72 9.81
CA ALA A 141 -2.07 -14.12 11.13
C ALA A 141 -1.54 -12.69 11.01
N PHE A 142 -0.53 -12.43 10.15
CA PHE A 142 -0.05 -11.07 9.87
C PHE A 142 -1.17 -10.17 9.35
N ILE A 143 -1.92 -10.60 8.34
CA ILE A 143 -3.05 -9.82 7.79
C ILE A 143 -4.06 -9.49 8.89
N HIS A 144 -4.40 -10.46 9.74
CA HIS A 144 -5.32 -10.27 10.86
C HIS A 144 -4.81 -9.20 11.84
N TYR A 145 -3.57 -9.30 12.30
CA TYR A 145 -3.01 -8.37 13.28
C TYR A 145 -2.78 -6.98 12.71
N PHE A 146 -2.31 -6.87 11.47
CA PHE A 146 -2.20 -5.58 10.78
C PHE A 146 -3.55 -4.90 10.63
N THR A 147 -4.60 -5.65 10.27
CA THR A 147 -5.95 -5.10 10.15
C THR A 147 -6.47 -4.58 11.50
N LYS A 148 -6.26 -5.33 12.59
CA LYS A 148 -6.63 -4.87 13.94
C LYS A 148 -5.89 -3.61 14.34
N LEU A 149 -4.56 -3.59 14.17
CA LEU A 149 -3.72 -2.45 14.53
C LEU A 149 -4.13 -1.21 13.73
N GLN A 150 -4.32 -1.34 12.42
CA GLN A 150 -4.74 -0.27 11.53
C GLN A 150 -6.13 0.27 11.90
N THR A 151 -7.08 -0.63 12.19
CA THR A 151 -8.43 -0.24 12.64
C THR A 151 -8.40 0.53 13.95
N ASN A 152 -7.54 0.14 14.89
CA ASN A 152 -7.39 0.85 16.16
C ASN A 152 -6.76 2.23 15.96
N MET A 153 -5.66 2.31 15.20
CA MET A 153 -5.01 3.59 14.91
C MET A 153 -5.92 4.57 14.14
N SER A 154 -6.82 4.08 13.30
CA SER A 154 -7.74 4.94 12.54
C SER A 154 -8.82 5.61 13.38
N LYS A 155 -8.95 5.26 14.66
CA LYS A 155 -9.91 5.82 15.61
C LYS A 155 -9.29 6.89 16.53
N LEU A 156 -7.98 7.07 16.46
CA LEU A 156 -7.24 8.07 17.22
C LEU A 156 -7.32 9.44 16.55
#